data_ae1f79b40bfccf6313785de9f79a4a3f
#
_entry.id   ae1f79b40bfccf6313785de9f79a4a3f
#
_cell.length_a   1.000
_cell.length_b   1.000
_cell.length_c   1.000
_cell.angle_alpha   90.00
_cell.angle_beta   90.00
_cell.angle_gamma   90.00
#
_symmetry.space_group_name_H-M   'P 1'
#
loop_
_entity.id
_entity.type
_entity.pdbx_description
1 polymer ?
#
loop_
_entity_poly.entity_id
_entity_poly.type
_entity_poly.pdbx_seq_one_letter_code
_entity_poly.pdbx_strand_id
1 'polypeptide(L)'
;MLLRLRFELDHGVNLRPAALLPGAVSPLAEPGMIDFTVVREGTEGPYVGNGGAIRTDTPHEIATEVSVNTAHGVRRVVEDAFARAAAGERKRLTLVHKHNVLVHAGHLWRRTVEAVAADFPEVSWDYMHVDAATIFLTTDPARFDVIVTDNLFGDILTDLAAAVTGGIGLAASGNINVEGTAPSLFEPIHGSAPDI
;
A
#
# COMPACT_ATOMS: atom_id res chain seq x y z
N MET A 1 -19.67 1.16 0.40
CA MET A 1 -19.80 1.22 -1.08
C MET A 1 -18.45 0.97 -1.76
N LEU A 2 -17.39 1.67 -1.41
CA LEU A 2 -16.06 1.59 -2.06
C LEU A 2 -15.46 0.16 -2.08
N LEU A 3 -15.39 -0.53 -0.92
CA LEU A 3 -14.86 -1.90 -0.85
C LEU A 3 -15.60 -2.86 -1.79
N ARG A 4 -16.93 -2.72 -1.90
CA ARG A 4 -17.72 -3.54 -2.81
C ARG A 4 -17.32 -3.32 -4.27
N LEU A 5 -17.08 -2.06 -4.67
CA LEU A 5 -16.59 -1.76 -6.02
C LEU A 5 -15.19 -2.33 -6.27
N ARG A 6 -14.29 -2.25 -5.28
CA ARG A 6 -12.95 -2.86 -5.40
C ARG A 6 -13.01 -4.35 -5.68
N PHE A 7 -13.89 -5.08 -4.99
CA PHE A 7 -14.04 -6.52 -5.18
C PHE A 7 -14.78 -6.86 -6.48
N GLU A 8 -15.91 -6.20 -6.78
CA GLU A 8 -16.72 -6.50 -7.97
C GLU A 8 -16.03 -6.12 -9.28
N LEU A 9 -15.21 -5.07 -9.28
CA LEU A 9 -14.47 -4.59 -10.45
C LEU A 9 -13.00 -5.03 -10.45
N ASP A 10 -12.63 -5.92 -9.53
CA ASP A 10 -11.27 -6.45 -9.35
C ASP A 10 -10.17 -5.37 -9.40
N HIS A 11 -10.29 -4.37 -8.53
CA HIS A 11 -9.29 -3.32 -8.37
C HIS A 11 -8.09 -3.83 -7.56
N GLY A 12 -7.32 -4.74 -8.15
CA GLY A 12 -6.21 -5.43 -7.49
C GLY A 12 -5.06 -4.53 -7.07
N VAL A 13 -4.94 -3.35 -7.67
CA VAL A 13 -3.94 -2.35 -7.32
C VAL A 13 -4.63 -1.10 -6.81
N ASN A 14 -4.27 -0.65 -5.60
CA ASN A 14 -4.62 0.66 -5.08
C ASN A 14 -3.38 1.55 -5.10
N LEU A 15 -3.39 2.54 -5.99
CA LEU A 15 -2.28 3.45 -6.25
C LEU A 15 -2.42 4.71 -5.42
N ARG A 16 -1.40 5.04 -4.66
CA ARG A 16 -1.35 6.16 -3.72
C ARG A 16 -0.08 7.00 -3.91
N PRO A 17 -0.10 8.03 -4.77
CA PRO A 17 1.02 8.96 -4.88
C PRO A 17 1.11 9.85 -3.63
N ALA A 18 2.33 10.14 -3.21
CA ALA A 18 2.63 11.02 -2.08
C ALA A 18 3.73 12.00 -2.48
N ALA A 19 3.36 13.25 -2.71
CA ALA A 19 4.29 14.31 -3.08
C ALA A 19 4.01 15.57 -2.27
N LEU A 20 5.07 16.21 -1.77
CA LEU A 20 4.95 17.54 -1.17
C LEU A 20 4.86 18.57 -2.30
N LEU A 21 3.63 18.99 -2.60
CA LEU A 21 3.35 19.92 -3.68
C LEU A 21 3.80 21.35 -3.34
N PRO A 22 4.14 22.17 -4.33
CA PRO A 22 4.44 23.59 -4.11
C PRO A 22 3.28 24.31 -3.41
N GLY A 23 3.58 24.92 -2.27
CA GLY A 23 2.58 25.63 -1.44
C GLY A 23 1.92 24.78 -0.37
N ALA A 24 2.08 23.44 -0.39
CA ALA A 24 1.65 22.58 0.71
C ALA A 24 2.61 22.70 1.91
N VAL A 25 2.08 22.52 3.10
CA VAL A 25 2.85 22.61 4.35
C VAL A 25 2.97 21.23 4.98
N SER A 26 4.20 20.72 5.05
CA SER A 26 4.49 19.49 5.79
C SER A 26 4.57 19.74 7.29
N PRO A 27 4.13 18.80 8.15
CA PRO A 27 4.37 18.87 9.59
C PRO A 27 5.82 18.55 9.97
N LEU A 28 6.64 18.06 9.03
CA LEU A 28 8.05 17.78 9.28
C LEU A 28 8.86 19.07 9.31
N ALA A 29 9.82 19.18 10.25
CA ALA A 29 10.64 20.39 10.39
C ALA A 29 11.51 20.64 9.16
N GLU A 30 12.04 19.58 8.56
CA GLU A 30 12.88 19.62 7.36
C GLU A 30 12.40 18.53 6.38
N PRO A 31 11.27 18.74 5.69
CA PRO A 31 10.65 17.69 4.87
C PRO A 31 11.51 17.26 3.68
N GLY A 32 12.40 18.14 3.19
CA GLY A 32 13.16 17.85 1.97
C GLY A 32 12.24 17.61 0.77
N MET A 33 12.72 16.77 -0.15
CA MET A 33 11.92 16.28 -1.27
C MET A 33 11.10 15.08 -0.81
N ILE A 34 9.78 15.19 -0.91
CA ILE A 34 8.87 14.06 -0.73
C ILE A 34 8.18 13.83 -2.08
N ASP A 35 8.50 12.71 -2.71
CA ASP A 35 7.89 12.29 -3.96
C ASP A 35 8.08 10.77 -4.12
N PHE A 36 7.08 10.00 -3.77
CA PHE A 36 7.06 8.54 -3.90
C PHE A 36 5.65 8.04 -4.15
N THR A 37 5.54 6.78 -4.57
CA THR A 37 4.24 6.14 -4.79
C THR A 37 4.13 4.86 -3.98
N VAL A 38 3.00 4.68 -3.28
CA VAL A 38 2.64 3.40 -2.65
C VAL A 38 1.73 2.63 -3.60
N VAL A 39 2.16 1.42 -3.95
CA VAL A 39 1.40 0.43 -4.70
C VAL A 39 0.90 -0.59 -3.69
N ARG A 40 -0.36 -0.41 -3.28
CA ARG A 40 -1.04 -1.22 -2.27
C ARG A 40 -1.84 -2.32 -2.93
N GLU A 41 -1.81 -3.54 -2.42
CA GLU A 41 -2.76 -4.58 -2.79
C GLU A 41 -4.18 -4.12 -2.43
N GLY A 42 -5.16 -4.27 -3.32
CA GLY A 42 -6.46 -3.62 -3.22
C GLY A 42 -7.63 -4.51 -2.82
N THR A 43 -7.49 -5.84 -2.87
CA THR A 43 -8.61 -6.80 -2.78
C THR A 43 -8.45 -7.93 -1.78
N GLU A 44 -7.30 -8.07 -1.16
CA GLU A 44 -6.97 -9.17 -0.25
C GLU A 44 -6.70 -8.68 1.19
N GLY A 45 -5.94 -9.43 1.94
CA GLY A 45 -5.62 -9.14 3.33
C GLY A 45 -6.80 -9.44 4.28
N PRO A 46 -6.90 -8.73 5.41
CA PRO A 46 -8.03 -8.86 6.33
C PRO A 46 -9.33 -8.23 5.77
N TYR A 47 -9.25 -7.44 4.71
CA TYR A 47 -10.41 -6.77 4.09
C TYR A 47 -11.40 -7.74 3.41
N VAL A 48 -11.00 -8.99 3.17
CA VAL A 48 -11.93 -10.03 2.68
C VAL A 48 -12.97 -10.44 3.72
N GLY A 49 -12.81 -10.02 4.99
CA GLY A 49 -13.76 -10.32 6.06
C GLY A 49 -13.78 -11.79 6.47
N ASN A 50 -12.66 -12.50 6.33
CA ASN A 50 -12.53 -13.88 6.76
C ASN A 50 -12.11 -13.94 8.22
N GLY A 51 -13.04 -14.33 9.09
CA GLY A 51 -12.84 -14.40 10.53
C GLY A 51 -14.14 -14.73 11.26
N GLY A 52 -14.15 -14.52 12.55
CA GLY A 52 -15.34 -14.74 13.36
C GLY A 52 -15.08 -14.55 14.85
N ALA A 53 -16.19 -14.55 15.61
CA ALA A 53 -16.14 -14.48 17.05
C ALA A 53 -17.04 -15.57 17.68
N ILE A 54 -16.60 -16.09 18.83
CA ILE A 54 -17.38 -17.02 19.67
C ILE A 54 -17.38 -16.53 21.10
N ARG A 55 -18.43 -16.88 21.86
CA ARG A 55 -18.65 -16.46 23.25
C ARG A 55 -18.69 -14.94 23.40
N THR A 56 -19.23 -14.24 22.40
CA THR A 56 -19.32 -12.79 22.34
C THR A 56 -19.96 -12.21 23.61
N ASP A 57 -19.47 -11.05 24.06
CA ASP A 57 -19.89 -10.35 25.26
C ASP A 57 -19.67 -11.13 26.58
N THR A 58 -18.73 -12.10 26.59
CA THR A 58 -18.32 -12.80 27.81
C THR A 58 -16.84 -12.63 28.09
N PRO A 59 -16.37 -12.86 29.34
CA PRO A 59 -14.92 -12.86 29.66
C PRO A 59 -14.10 -13.92 28.91
N HIS A 60 -14.74 -14.82 28.19
CA HIS A 60 -14.13 -15.90 27.43
C HIS A 60 -14.33 -15.72 25.92
N GLU A 61 -14.63 -14.52 25.48
CA GLU A 61 -14.77 -14.19 24.06
C GLU A 61 -13.47 -14.48 23.31
N ILE A 62 -13.63 -15.04 22.13
CA ILE A 62 -12.51 -15.25 21.18
C ILE A 62 -12.94 -14.60 19.86
N ALA A 63 -12.12 -13.69 19.35
CA ALA A 63 -12.28 -13.09 18.04
C ALA A 63 -11.05 -13.42 17.17
N THR A 64 -11.29 -13.70 15.90
CA THR A 64 -10.24 -14.01 14.91
C THR A 64 -10.47 -13.23 13.63
N GLU A 65 -9.38 -12.74 13.05
CA GLU A 65 -9.32 -12.17 11.71
C GLU A 65 -8.24 -12.91 10.91
N VAL A 66 -8.57 -13.28 9.67
CA VAL A 66 -7.63 -13.99 8.79
C VAL A 66 -7.23 -13.10 7.64
N SER A 67 -5.92 -12.87 7.50
CA SER A 67 -5.36 -12.17 6.34
C SER A 67 -5.16 -13.16 5.19
N VAL A 68 -5.91 -12.99 4.12
CA VAL A 68 -5.78 -13.79 2.89
C VAL A 68 -4.74 -13.14 1.98
N ASN A 69 -3.80 -13.92 1.47
CA ASN A 69 -2.81 -13.50 0.50
C ASN A 69 -2.67 -14.58 -0.54
N THR A 70 -3.01 -14.31 -1.79
CA THR A 70 -2.86 -15.28 -2.88
C THR A 70 -1.63 -15.00 -3.73
N ALA A 71 -1.08 -16.03 -4.34
CA ALA A 71 0.04 -15.86 -5.27
C ALA A 71 -0.34 -14.98 -6.47
N HIS A 72 -1.61 -15.04 -6.90
CA HIS A 72 -2.14 -14.20 -7.98
C HIS A 72 -2.19 -12.73 -7.57
N GLY A 73 -2.85 -12.39 -6.46
CA GLY A 73 -2.98 -11.00 -5.99
C GLY A 73 -1.63 -10.36 -5.68
N VAL A 74 -0.73 -11.09 -4.99
CA VAL A 74 0.62 -10.60 -4.69
C VAL A 74 1.42 -10.37 -5.98
N ARG A 75 1.36 -11.29 -6.96
CA ARG A 75 2.12 -11.15 -8.21
C ARG A 75 1.69 -9.94 -9.00
N ARG A 76 0.38 -9.73 -9.22
CA ARG A 76 -0.13 -8.62 -10.04
C ARG A 76 0.24 -7.24 -9.46
N VAL A 77 0.18 -7.08 -8.12
CA VAL A 77 0.56 -5.82 -7.49
C VAL A 77 2.07 -5.59 -7.51
N VAL A 78 2.86 -6.64 -7.38
CA VAL A 78 4.32 -6.59 -7.48
C VAL A 78 4.77 -6.25 -8.90
N GLU A 79 4.17 -6.86 -9.92
CA GLU A 79 4.47 -6.56 -11.33
C GLU A 79 4.12 -5.11 -11.68
N ASP A 80 2.96 -4.59 -11.24
CA ASP A 80 2.60 -3.18 -11.43
C ASP A 80 3.60 -2.24 -10.73
N ALA A 81 4.04 -2.59 -9.51
CA ALA A 81 5.02 -1.79 -8.78
C ALA A 81 6.40 -1.74 -9.47
N PHE A 82 6.89 -2.88 -9.96
CA PHE A 82 8.13 -2.92 -10.72
C PHE A 82 8.03 -2.15 -12.04
N ALA A 83 6.93 -2.27 -12.77
CA ALA A 83 6.71 -1.52 -14.01
C ALA A 83 6.73 0.00 -13.76
N ARG A 84 6.14 0.47 -12.64
CA ARG A 84 6.20 1.88 -12.24
C ARG A 84 7.60 2.31 -11.86
N ALA A 85 8.32 1.52 -11.09
CA ALA A 85 9.70 1.81 -10.72
C ALA A 85 10.61 1.87 -11.97
N ALA A 86 10.43 0.95 -12.92
CA ALA A 86 11.18 0.92 -14.17
C ALA A 86 10.90 2.15 -15.06
N ALA A 87 9.67 2.66 -15.06
CA ALA A 87 9.27 3.87 -15.78
C ALA A 87 9.78 5.16 -15.10
N GLY A 88 10.09 5.11 -13.79
CA GLY A 88 10.61 6.24 -13.03
C GLY A 88 12.11 6.50 -13.27
N GLU A 89 12.59 7.68 -12.84
CA GLU A 89 14.01 8.05 -12.96
C GLU A 89 14.88 7.34 -11.92
N ARG A 90 14.38 7.17 -10.69
CA ARG A 90 15.15 6.63 -9.56
C ARG A 90 15.28 5.11 -9.58
N LYS A 91 14.34 4.42 -10.22
CA LYS A 91 14.33 2.96 -10.43
C LYS A 91 14.55 2.16 -9.15
N ARG A 92 13.85 2.56 -8.08
CA ARG A 92 13.95 1.92 -6.77
C ARG A 92 12.59 1.43 -6.30
N LEU A 93 12.54 0.22 -5.75
CA LEU A 93 11.35 -0.38 -5.17
C LEU A 93 11.67 -0.89 -3.77
N THR A 94 10.82 -0.55 -2.80
CA THR A 94 10.89 -1.09 -1.44
C THR A 94 9.69 -1.98 -1.17
N LEU A 95 9.91 -3.27 -0.92
CA LEU A 95 8.88 -4.14 -0.36
C LEU A 95 8.73 -3.82 1.13
N VAL A 96 7.58 -3.30 1.53
CA VAL A 96 7.26 -3.08 2.95
C VAL A 96 6.29 -4.15 3.44
N HIS A 97 6.72 -4.89 4.46
CA HIS A 97 5.92 -5.98 5.05
C HIS A 97 6.40 -6.28 6.49
N LYS A 98 5.82 -7.27 7.16
CA LYS A 98 6.24 -7.72 8.49
C LYS A 98 6.51 -9.24 8.50
N HIS A 99 7.45 -9.71 7.68
CA HIS A 99 7.68 -11.13 7.44
C HIS A 99 8.19 -11.91 8.66
N ASN A 100 8.76 -11.25 9.64
CA ASN A 100 9.18 -11.87 10.91
C ASN A 100 8.00 -12.20 11.84
N VAL A 101 6.81 -11.68 11.57
CA VAL A 101 5.56 -11.92 12.30
C VAL A 101 4.56 -12.64 11.41
N LEU A 102 4.29 -12.11 10.23
CA LEU A 102 3.40 -12.69 9.23
C LEU A 102 4.18 -13.65 8.33
N VAL A 103 4.67 -14.75 8.91
CA VAL A 103 5.69 -15.61 8.29
C VAL A 103 5.24 -16.18 6.95
N HIS A 104 4.01 -16.69 6.85
CA HIS A 104 3.55 -17.33 5.61
C HIS A 104 3.28 -16.30 4.51
N ALA A 105 2.56 -15.23 4.81
CA ALA A 105 2.32 -14.13 3.88
C ALA A 105 3.64 -13.47 3.48
N GLY A 106 4.49 -13.12 4.46
CA GLY A 106 5.78 -12.49 4.20
C GLY A 106 6.72 -13.31 3.34
N HIS A 107 6.71 -14.66 3.48
CA HIS A 107 7.47 -15.53 2.60
C HIS A 107 6.91 -15.54 1.17
N LEU A 108 5.58 -15.54 1.01
CA LEU A 108 4.94 -15.41 -0.30
C LEU A 108 5.32 -14.09 -0.98
N TRP A 109 5.17 -12.96 -0.28
CA TRP A 109 5.51 -11.64 -0.79
C TRP A 109 6.96 -11.55 -1.22
N ARG A 110 7.89 -11.95 -0.35
CA ARG A 110 9.32 -11.87 -0.63
C ARG A 110 9.74 -12.68 -1.84
N ARG A 111 9.37 -13.96 -1.91
CA ARG A 111 9.73 -14.80 -3.07
C ARG A 111 9.09 -14.35 -4.37
N THR A 112 7.90 -13.70 -4.30
CA THR A 112 7.26 -13.12 -5.49
C THR A 112 8.04 -11.91 -5.98
N VAL A 113 8.46 -11.02 -5.07
CA VAL A 113 9.34 -9.88 -5.43
C VAL A 113 10.65 -10.37 -6.02
N GLU A 114 11.31 -11.36 -5.40
CA GLU A 114 12.55 -11.96 -5.91
C GLU A 114 12.37 -12.55 -7.33
N ALA A 115 11.24 -13.20 -7.59
CA ALA A 115 10.94 -13.77 -8.90
C ALA A 115 10.66 -12.71 -9.97
N VAL A 116 9.86 -11.68 -9.66
CA VAL A 116 9.53 -10.60 -10.59
C VAL A 116 10.72 -9.69 -10.85
N ALA A 117 11.58 -9.46 -9.86
CA ALA A 117 12.80 -8.65 -10.03
C ALA A 117 13.73 -9.16 -11.15
N ALA A 118 13.69 -10.45 -11.46
CA ALA A 118 14.46 -11.02 -12.57
C ALA A 118 14.05 -10.46 -13.94
N ASP A 119 12.80 -10.02 -14.09
CA ASP A 119 12.25 -9.44 -15.32
C ASP A 119 12.54 -7.91 -15.43
N PHE A 120 13.04 -7.28 -14.33
CA PHE A 120 13.32 -5.85 -14.24
C PHE A 120 14.74 -5.58 -13.71
N PRO A 121 15.79 -6.00 -14.43
CA PRO A 121 17.18 -5.93 -13.94
C PRO A 121 17.67 -4.48 -13.71
N GLU A 122 17.01 -3.48 -14.27
CA GLU A 122 17.32 -2.06 -14.08
C GLU A 122 16.73 -1.49 -12.77
N VAL A 123 15.81 -2.17 -12.11
CA VAL A 123 15.19 -1.73 -10.85
C VAL A 123 15.92 -2.33 -9.67
N SER A 124 16.49 -1.48 -8.83
CA SER A 124 17.02 -1.92 -7.54
C SER A 124 15.87 -2.09 -6.54
N TRP A 125 15.87 -3.16 -5.77
CA TRP A 125 14.85 -3.35 -4.74
C TRP A 125 15.45 -3.73 -3.39
N ASP A 126 14.74 -3.36 -2.32
CA ASP A 126 15.06 -3.74 -0.96
C ASP A 126 13.81 -4.17 -0.18
N TYR A 127 14.03 -4.70 1.01
CA TYR A 127 12.98 -5.07 1.94
C TYR A 127 13.06 -4.22 3.20
N MET A 128 11.92 -3.78 3.70
CA MET A 128 11.83 -3.03 4.95
C MET A 128 10.66 -3.53 5.81
N HIS A 129 10.89 -3.63 7.12
CA HIS A 129 9.78 -3.83 8.06
C HIS A 129 8.88 -2.61 8.12
N VAL A 130 7.57 -2.83 8.23
CA VAL A 130 6.58 -1.74 8.23
C VAL A 130 6.80 -0.71 9.34
N ASP A 131 7.21 -1.14 10.52
CA ASP A 131 7.56 -0.25 11.63
C ASP A 131 8.79 0.63 11.32
N ALA A 132 9.81 0.08 10.65
CA ALA A 132 10.94 0.86 10.16
C ALA A 132 10.51 1.84 9.05
N ALA A 133 9.62 1.42 8.15
CA ALA A 133 9.08 2.28 7.11
C ALA A 133 8.36 3.51 7.69
N THR A 134 7.58 3.37 8.77
CA THR A 134 6.94 4.51 9.43
C THR A 134 7.94 5.51 10.00
N ILE A 135 9.05 5.02 10.56
CA ILE A 135 10.15 5.89 11.02
C ILE A 135 10.73 6.67 9.84
N PHE A 136 11.07 5.99 8.75
CA PHE A 136 11.69 6.66 7.60
C PHE A 136 10.73 7.56 6.82
N LEU A 137 9.44 7.30 6.79
CA LEU A 137 8.46 8.23 6.24
C LEU A 137 8.43 9.58 6.95
N THR A 138 8.85 9.62 8.23
CA THR A 138 8.91 10.84 9.03
C THR A 138 10.32 11.44 9.15
N THR A 139 11.39 10.66 8.98
CA THR A 139 12.76 11.13 9.18
C THR A 139 13.57 11.26 7.89
N ASP A 140 13.25 10.48 6.87
CA ASP A 140 13.95 10.46 5.58
C ASP A 140 13.01 9.97 4.45
N PRO A 141 11.91 10.69 4.18
CA PRO A 141 10.94 10.28 3.16
C PRO A 141 11.51 10.26 1.74
N ALA A 142 12.57 11.03 1.45
CA ALA A 142 13.23 11.08 0.16
C ALA A 142 13.87 9.76 -0.28
N ARG A 143 14.10 8.85 0.66
CA ARG A 143 14.65 7.51 0.35
C ARG A 143 13.71 6.64 -0.48
N PHE A 144 12.39 6.88 -0.38
CA PHE A 144 11.39 6.09 -1.08
C PHE A 144 11.17 6.60 -2.51
N ASP A 145 10.93 5.67 -3.42
CA ASP A 145 10.53 5.91 -4.80
C ASP A 145 9.21 5.19 -5.09
N VAL A 146 9.23 3.87 -5.15
CA VAL A 146 8.03 3.04 -5.19
C VAL A 146 8.03 2.11 -3.98
N ILE A 147 6.94 2.10 -3.23
CA ILE A 147 6.69 1.15 -2.15
C ILE A 147 5.65 0.16 -2.63
N VAL A 148 5.90 -1.15 -2.48
CA VAL A 148 4.88 -2.19 -2.66
C VAL A 148 4.59 -2.85 -1.32
N THR A 149 3.29 -3.07 -1.03
CA THR A 149 2.87 -3.61 0.26
C THR A 149 1.49 -4.25 0.20
N ASP A 150 1.14 -5.01 1.24
CA ASP A 150 -0.18 -5.60 1.40
C ASP A 150 -1.28 -4.55 1.64
N ASN A 151 -2.51 -5.02 1.68
CA ASN A 151 -3.67 -4.15 1.80
C ASN A 151 -3.70 -3.38 3.13
N LEU A 152 -3.43 -4.03 4.26
CA LEU A 152 -3.52 -3.40 5.58
C LEU A 152 -2.39 -2.40 5.83
N PHE A 153 -1.15 -2.82 5.59
CA PHE A 153 -0.01 -1.91 5.77
C PHE A 153 -0.05 -0.76 4.78
N GLY A 154 -0.54 -1.02 3.56
CA GLY A 154 -0.74 0.02 2.55
C GLY A 154 -1.74 1.09 3.01
N ASP A 155 -2.83 0.72 3.68
CA ASP A 155 -3.78 1.67 4.26
C ASP A 155 -3.11 2.60 5.27
N ILE A 156 -2.43 2.01 6.23
CA ILE A 156 -1.76 2.75 7.32
C ILE A 156 -0.65 3.66 6.79
N LEU A 157 0.20 3.12 5.90
CA LEU A 157 1.34 3.87 5.35
C LEU A 157 0.90 5.04 4.47
N THR A 158 -0.20 4.89 3.73
CA THR A 158 -0.68 5.95 2.84
C THR A 158 -1.32 7.11 3.61
N ASP A 159 -1.94 6.85 4.75
CA ASP A 159 -2.45 7.91 5.62
C ASP A 159 -1.30 8.68 6.29
N LEU A 160 -0.24 7.99 6.71
CA LEU A 160 0.98 8.64 7.18
C LEU A 160 1.66 9.46 6.07
N ALA A 161 1.75 8.90 4.86
CA ALA A 161 2.28 9.60 3.69
C ALA A 161 1.48 10.89 3.39
N ALA A 162 0.15 10.81 3.44
CA ALA A 162 -0.71 11.98 3.29
C ALA A 162 -0.44 13.04 4.37
N ALA A 163 -0.31 12.61 5.62
CA ALA A 163 -0.02 13.53 6.73
C ALA A 163 1.29 14.30 6.53
N VAL A 164 2.37 13.62 6.11
CA VAL A 164 3.68 14.27 5.91
C VAL A 164 3.77 15.10 4.63
N THR A 165 2.83 14.95 3.69
CA THR A 165 2.78 15.70 2.43
C THR A 165 1.80 16.87 2.42
N GLY A 166 1.24 17.24 3.57
CA GLY A 166 0.38 18.41 3.70
C GLY A 166 -1.07 18.12 4.04
N GLY A 167 -1.38 16.86 4.32
CA GLY A 167 -2.67 16.43 4.84
C GLY A 167 -3.51 15.61 3.85
N ILE A 168 -4.49 14.94 4.42
CA ILE A 168 -5.37 13.98 3.72
C ILE A 168 -6.16 14.63 2.56
N GLY A 169 -6.39 15.93 2.61
CA GLY A 169 -7.11 16.67 1.57
C GLY A 169 -6.35 16.78 0.24
N LEU A 170 -5.04 16.53 0.24
CA LEU A 170 -4.21 16.51 -0.97
C LEU A 170 -3.91 15.10 -1.47
N ALA A 171 -4.39 14.07 -0.77
CA ALA A 171 -4.07 12.68 -1.07
C ALA A 171 -5.02 12.09 -2.10
N ALA A 172 -4.45 11.64 -3.22
CA ALA A 172 -5.17 10.96 -4.29
C ALA A 172 -5.14 9.43 -4.14
N SER A 173 -6.15 8.76 -4.66
CA SER A 173 -6.26 7.31 -4.72
C SER A 173 -6.72 6.86 -6.09
N GLY A 174 -6.00 5.91 -6.69
CA GLY A 174 -6.43 5.18 -7.87
C GLY A 174 -6.69 3.72 -7.52
N ASN A 175 -7.91 3.24 -7.76
CA ASN A 175 -8.25 1.82 -7.65
C ASN A 175 -8.22 1.24 -9.06
N ILE A 176 -7.20 0.45 -9.37
CA ILE A 176 -6.86 0.06 -10.73
C ILE A 176 -7.26 -1.39 -10.98
N ASN A 177 -8.04 -1.60 -12.04
CA ASN A 177 -8.18 -2.90 -12.67
C ASN A 177 -7.02 -3.05 -13.68
N VAL A 178 -5.98 -3.78 -13.29
CA VAL A 178 -4.72 -3.89 -14.06
C VAL A 178 -4.93 -4.58 -15.40
N GLU A 179 -5.87 -5.54 -15.44
CA GLU A 179 -6.16 -6.31 -16.65
C GLU A 179 -7.01 -5.53 -17.68
N GLY A 180 -7.56 -4.36 -17.30
CA GLY A 180 -8.42 -3.56 -18.18
C GLY A 180 -9.78 -4.19 -18.49
N THR A 181 -10.20 -5.18 -17.71
CA THR A 181 -11.48 -5.89 -17.88
C THR A 181 -12.66 -5.14 -17.28
N ALA A 182 -12.39 -4.17 -16.40
CA ALA A 182 -13.36 -3.29 -15.77
C ALA A 182 -12.81 -1.86 -15.65
N PRO A 183 -13.68 -0.83 -15.48
CA PRO A 183 -13.20 0.53 -15.30
C PRO A 183 -12.46 0.70 -13.97
N SER A 184 -11.35 1.44 -13.98
CA SER A 184 -10.67 1.90 -12.78
C SER A 184 -11.39 3.07 -12.13
N LEU A 185 -11.21 3.28 -10.83
CA LEU A 185 -11.85 4.33 -10.05
C LEU A 185 -10.79 5.25 -9.41
N PHE A 186 -10.95 6.55 -9.58
CA PHE A 186 -10.10 7.56 -8.96
C PHE A 186 -10.89 8.39 -7.97
N GLU A 187 -10.34 8.64 -6.80
CA GLU A 187 -10.99 9.35 -5.70
C GLU A 187 -9.97 10.02 -4.78
N PRO A 188 -10.38 11.04 -4.00
CA PRO A 188 -9.61 11.45 -2.82
C PRO A 188 -9.72 10.36 -1.74
N ILE A 189 -8.71 10.21 -0.90
CA ILE A 189 -8.72 9.18 0.15
C ILE A 189 -9.68 9.49 1.30
N HIS A 190 -10.01 10.76 1.53
CA HIS A 190 -10.93 11.18 2.57
C HIS A 190 -12.40 10.90 2.20
N GLY A 191 -13.24 10.71 3.22
CA GLY A 191 -14.70 10.60 3.05
C GLY A 191 -15.34 11.93 2.65
N SER A 192 -16.67 11.98 2.70
CA SER A 192 -17.47 13.14 2.25
C SER A 192 -17.24 14.43 3.03
N ALA A 193 -16.57 14.39 4.18
CA ALA A 193 -16.23 15.55 5.02
C ALA A 193 -17.35 16.61 5.11
N PRO A 194 -18.56 16.25 5.62
CA PRO A 194 -19.74 17.09 5.51
C PRO A 194 -19.66 18.39 6.34
N ASP A 195 -18.66 18.50 7.22
CA ASP A 195 -18.49 19.62 8.14
C ASP A 195 -17.42 20.63 7.65
N ILE A 196 -16.95 20.49 6.42
CA ILE A 196 -16.00 21.43 5.78
C ILE A 196 -16.70 22.17 4.66
#